data_f577a2f8f6dec3880c951e86b0641576
#
_entry.id   f577a2f8f6dec3880c951e86b0641576
#
_cell.length_a   1.000
_cell.length_b   1.000
_cell.length_c   1.000
_cell.angle_alpha   90.00
_cell.angle_beta   90.00
_cell.angle_gamma   90.00
#
_symmetry.space_group_name_H-M   'P 1'
#
loop_
_entity.id
_entity.type
_entity.pdbx_description
1 polymer ?
#
loop_
_entity_poly.entity_id
_entity_poly.type
_entity_poly.pdbx_seq_one_letter_code
_entity_poly.pdbx_strand_id
1 'polypeptide(L)'
;KELDDIIKSTSKVNSQFLRLRSKDLEDKVFKDYPKGLFKASKDFIEAVELYLASEEYAKQESYYDELMEVYFQTYSFLRIGEFYGDGYVTILYENDKDTAVKLYCVDPSQIIKENLKRCIALVAFSATLIPASYYIEMMGGVEDAVYLMLDSPFPRENLLVMVDRSVSTRYAHRDKGAKSLAIKIYEAIQEK
;
A
#
# COMPACT_ATOMS: atom_id res chain seq x y z
N LYS A 1 -10.93 32.57 -12.21
CA LYS A 1 -10.88 32.63 -10.74
C LYS A 1 -10.72 31.22 -10.16
N GLU A 2 -11.59 30.30 -10.52
CA GLU A 2 -11.58 28.92 -10.02
C GLU A 2 -10.27 28.18 -10.43
N LEU A 3 -9.80 28.37 -11.65
CA LEU A 3 -8.53 27.79 -12.12
C LEU A 3 -7.33 28.37 -11.34
N ASP A 4 -7.34 29.66 -11.01
CA ASP A 4 -6.30 30.27 -10.17
C ASP A 4 -6.25 29.65 -8.75
N ASP A 5 -7.40 29.27 -8.22
CA ASP A 5 -7.48 28.63 -6.90
C ASP A 5 -6.95 27.18 -6.94
N ILE A 6 -7.16 26.46 -8.05
CA ILE A 6 -6.50 25.15 -8.29
C ILE A 6 -4.99 25.34 -8.34
N ILE A 7 -4.47 26.29 -9.10
CA ILE A 7 -3.03 26.56 -9.22
C ILE A 7 -2.42 26.88 -7.85
N LYS A 8 -3.07 27.72 -7.05
CA LYS A 8 -2.62 28.07 -5.69
C LYS A 8 -2.61 26.88 -4.75
N SER A 9 -3.66 26.06 -4.77
CA SER A 9 -3.77 24.87 -3.92
C SER A 9 -2.74 23.81 -4.31
N THR A 10 -2.52 23.58 -5.60
CA THR A 10 -1.45 22.69 -6.11
C THR A 10 -0.06 23.17 -5.64
N SER A 11 0.19 24.47 -5.68
CA SER A 11 1.45 25.06 -5.17
C SER A 11 1.64 24.82 -3.67
N LYS A 12 0.55 24.87 -2.88
CA LYS A 12 0.59 24.52 -1.46
C LYS A 12 0.92 23.04 -1.24
N VAL A 13 0.31 22.14 -2.00
CA VAL A 13 0.62 20.69 -1.94
C VAL A 13 2.09 20.47 -2.25
N ASN A 14 2.61 21.03 -3.34
CA ASN A 14 4.03 20.92 -3.69
C ASN A 14 4.95 21.45 -2.58
N SER A 15 4.59 22.57 -1.96
CA SER A 15 5.35 23.12 -0.83
C SER A 15 5.42 22.16 0.37
N GLN A 16 4.39 21.34 0.61
CA GLN A 16 4.42 20.32 1.67
C GLN A 16 5.35 19.16 1.31
N PHE A 17 5.37 18.71 0.05
CA PHE A 17 6.34 17.72 -0.42
C PHE A 17 7.78 18.22 -0.24
N LEU A 18 8.07 19.45 -0.61
CA LEU A 18 9.39 20.06 -0.42
C LEU A 18 9.79 20.13 1.06
N ARG A 19 8.84 20.44 1.96
CA ARG A 19 9.09 20.43 3.41
C ARG A 19 9.36 19.04 3.97
N LEU A 20 8.70 18.02 3.45
CA LEU A 20 8.93 16.63 3.84
C LEU A 20 10.31 16.17 3.34
N ARG A 21 10.68 16.54 2.13
CA ARG A 21 11.98 16.24 1.54
C ARG A 21 13.14 16.90 2.29
N SER A 22 12.95 18.13 2.80
CA SER A 22 13.99 18.88 3.52
C SER A 22 14.26 18.37 4.94
N LYS A 23 13.42 17.48 5.47
CA LYS A 23 13.71 16.81 6.73
C LYS A 23 14.79 15.76 6.48
N ASP A 24 15.93 15.96 7.14
CA ASP A 24 17.02 14.99 7.17
C ASP A 24 16.58 13.80 8.04
N LEU A 25 15.84 12.88 7.43
CA LEU A 25 15.32 11.69 8.08
C LEU A 25 16.30 10.54 7.73
N GLU A 26 17.05 10.07 8.72
CA GLU A 26 17.88 8.87 8.59
C GLU A 26 17.04 7.68 8.10
N ASP A 27 15.79 7.56 8.58
CA ASP A 27 14.80 6.59 8.12
C ASP A 27 13.65 7.33 7.44
N LYS A 28 13.41 7.00 6.19
CA LYS A 28 12.28 7.54 5.42
C LYS A 28 10.91 6.98 5.87
N VAL A 29 10.84 6.44 7.08
CA VAL A 29 9.64 5.89 7.72
C VAL A 29 9.43 6.55 9.06
N PHE A 30 8.24 7.11 9.29
CA PHE A 30 7.90 7.80 10.54
C PHE A 30 6.43 7.57 10.93
N LYS A 31 6.13 7.64 12.22
CA LYS A 31 4.77 7.47 12.75
C LYS A 31 3.91 8.73 12.67
N ASP A 32 4.49 9.86 12.33
CA ASP A 32 3.78 11.12 12.31
C ASP A 32 2.80 11.22 11.13
N TYR A 33 1.58 11.61 11.44
CA TYR A 33 0.59 11.97 10.44
C TYR A 33 1.00 13.26 9.70
N PRO A 34 1.07 13.28 8.37
CA PRO A 34 1.54 14.44 7.63
C PRO A 34 0.45 15.55 7.52
N LYS A 35 0.09 16.15 8.67
CA LYS A 35 -1.01 17.11 8.81
C LYS A 35 -1.00 18.24 7.78
N GLY A 36 0.18 18.78 7.47
CA GLY A 36 0.33 19.87 6.51
C GLY A 36 -0.04 19.44 5.09
N LEU A 37 0.39 18.24 4.68
CA LEU A 37 0.06 17.66 3.39
C LEU A 37 -1.44 17.37 3.30
N PHE A 38 -2.03 16.79 4.34
CA PHE A 38 -3.47 16.55 4.39
C PHE A 38 -4.30 17.82 4.24
N LYS A 39 -3.94 18.89 4.96
CA LYS A 39 -4.63 20.17 4.84
C LYS A 39 -4.53 20.73 3.43
N ALA A 40 -3.33 20.74 2.85
CA ALA A 40 -3.14 21.24 1.48
C ALA A 40 -3.88 20.39 0.45
N SER A 41 -3.93 19.08 0.64
CA SER A 41 -4.69 18.15 -0.21
C SER A 41 -6.19 18.39 -0.13
N LYS A 42 -6.74 18.67 1.05
CA LYS A 42 -8.15 19.06 1.19
C LYS A 42 -8.47 20.37 0.46
N ASP A 43 -7.63 21.41 0.65
CA ASP A 43 -7.77 22.68 -0.07
C ASP A 43 -7.78 22.47 -1.60
N PHE A 44 -6.96 21.52 -2.09
CA PHE A 44 -6.90 21.17 -3.51
C PHE A 44 -8.18 20.48 -3.99
N ILE A 45 -8.69 19.50 -3.25
CA ILE A 45 -9.95 18.81 -3.60
C ILE A 45 -11.10 19.82 -3.65
N GLU A 46 -11.24 20.68 -2.63
CA GLU A 46 -12.29 21.71 -2.60
C GLU A 46 -12.20 22.66 -3.80
N ALA A 47 -10.98 23.09 -4.18
CA ALA A 47 -10.79 23.97 -5.34
C ALA A 47 -11.20 23.28 -6.65
N VAL A 48 -10.86 21.99 -6.82
CA VAL A 48 -11.25 21.22 -8.01
C VAL A 48 -12.76 21.01 -8.05
N GLU A 49 -13.41 20.67 -6.94
CA GLU A 49 -14.87 20.48 -6.87
C GLU A 49 -15.63 21.77 -7.20
N LEU A 50 -15.17 22.91 -6.71
CA LEU A 50 -15.75 24.23 -7.06
C LEU A 50 -15.60 24.52 -8.55
N TYR A 51 -14.44 24.21 -9.14
CA TYR A 51 -14.21 24.37 -10.58
C TYR A 51 -15.13 23.47 -11.40
N LEU A 52 -15.28 22.20 -11.02
CA LEU A 52 -16.16 21.25 -11.71
C LEU A 52 -17.64 21.63 -11.61
N ALA A 53 -18.03 22.35 -10.56
CA ALA A 53 -19.40 22.87 -10.38
C ALA A 53 -19.62 24.20 -11.08
N SER A 54 -18.59 24.85 -11.60
CA SER A 54 -18.70 26.16 -12.28
C SER A 54 -19.13 26.00 -13.73
N GLU A 55 -19.69 27.09 -14.31
CA GLU A 55 -20.00 27.15 -15.75
C GLU A 55 -18.76 27.23 -16.64
N GLU A 56 -17.59 27.56 -16.06
CA GLU A 56 -16.30 27.62 -16.76
C GLU A 56 -15.71 26.23 -17.05
N TYR A 57 -16.32 25.19 -16.51
CA TYR A 57 -15.88 23.81 -16.69
C TYR A 57 -16.05 23.33 -18.14
N ALA A 58 -14.94 22.96 -18.76
CA ALA A 58 -14.94 22.40 -20.12
C ALA A 58 -14.21 21.04 -20.14
N LYS A 59 -14.96 19.95 -20.38
CA LYS A 59 -14.41 18.58 -20.53
C LYS A 59 -13.42 18.40 -21.67
N GLN A 60 -13.34 19.34 -22.59
CA GLN A 60 -12.51 19.27 -23.81
C GLN A 60 -11.15 19.96 -23.64
N GLU A 61 -10.85 20.51 -22.47
CA GLU A 61 -9.55 21.10 -22.21
C GLU A 61 -8.46 20.02 -22.08
N SER A 62 -7.30 20.31 -22.66
CA SER A 62 -6.19 19.33 -22.73
C SER A 62 -5.66 18.86 -21.37
N TYR A 63 -5.87 19.62 -20.32
CA TYR A 63 -5.42 19.32 -18.95
C TYR A 63 -6.44 18.54 -18.12
N TYR A 64 -7.67 18.33 -18.66
CA TYR A 64 -8.76 17.74 -17.88
C TYR A 64 -8.44 16.34 -17.35
N ASP A 65 -7.94 15.48 -18.20
CA ASP A 65 -7.63 14.09 -17.84
C ASP A 65 -6.53 14.02 -16.77
N GLU A 66 -5.50 14.84 -16.90
CA GLU A 66 -4.41 14.95 -15.92
C GLU A 66 -4.92 15.52 -14.58
N LEU A 67 -5.78 16.53 -14.63
CA LEU A 67 -6.41 17.10 -13.42
C LEU A 67 -7.24 16.05 -12.68
N MET A 68 -8.04 15.26 -13.41
CA MET A 68 -8.89 14.23 -12.81
C MET A 68 -8.05 13.07 -12.25
N GLU A 69 -6.96 12.70 -12.89
CA GLU A 69 -6.04 11.70 -12.35
C GLU A 69 -5.46 12.16 -11.00
N VAL A 70 -4.94 13.39 -10.92
CA VAL A 70 -4.41 13.96 -9.68
C VAL A 70 -5.51 14.12 -8.62
N TYR A 71 -6.71 14.53 -9.02
CA TYR A 71 -7.86 14.62 -8.14
C TYR A 71 -8.18 13.27 -7.47
N PHE A 72 -8.33 12.19 -8.26
CA PHE A 72 -8.65 10.87 -7.71
C PHE A 72 -7.53 10.29 -6.87
N GLN A 73 -6.27 10.50 -7.24
CA GLN A 73 -5.13 10.09 -6.41
C GLN A 73 -5.12 10.83 -5.08
N THR A 74 -5.35 12.14 -5.09
CA THR A 74 -5.41 12.97 -3.88
C THR A 74 -6.61 12.59 -3.00
N TYR A 75 -7.76 12.37 -3.60
CA TYR A 75 -8.96 11.91 -2.90
C TYR A 75 -8.73 10.55 -2.22
N SER A 76 -8.12 9.61 -2.93
CA SER A 76 -7.78 8.29 -2.37
C SER A 76 -6.79 8.39 -1.20
N PHE A 77 -5.79 9.27 -1.31
CA PHE A 77 -4.85 9.55 -0.22
C PHE A 77 -5.57 10.11 1.02
N LEU A 78 -6.49 11.05 0.85
CA LEU A 78 -7.29 11.60 1.95
C LEU A 78 -8.18 10.54 2.60
N ARG A 79 -8.83 9.69 1.80
CA ARG A 79 -9.67 8.59 2.29
C ARG A 79 -8.88 7.59 3.13
N ILE A 80 -7.69 7.21 2.70
CA ILE A 80 -6.80 6.34 3.50
C ILE A 80 -6.40 7.05 4.79
N GLY A 81 -6.17 8.34 4.75
CA GLY A 81 -5.79 9.13 5.90
C GLY A 81 -6.86 9.21 7.00
N GLU A 82 -8.13 8.98 6.68
CA GLU A 82 -9.20 8.88 7.68
C GLU A 82 -9.00 7.69 8.64
N PHE A 83 -8.30 6.66 8.18
CA PHE A 83 -7.98 5.48 8.97
C PHE A 83 -6.62 5.56 9.69
N TYR A 84 -5.90 6.67 9.53
CA TYR A 84 -4.56 6.82 10.08
C TYR A 84 -4.59 6.82 11.62
N GLY A 85 -3.90 5.86 12.22
CA GLY A 85 -3.81 5.66 13.67
C GLY A 85 -2.55 4.88 14.01
N ASP A 86 -2.53 4.26 15.20
CA ASP A 86 -1.36 3.55 15.73
C ASP A 86 -0.85 2.41 14.84
N GLY A 87 -1.76 1.82 14.04
CA GLY A 87 -1.42 0.78 13.07
C GLY A 87 -0.80 1.28 11.76
N TYR A 88 -0.58 2.59 11.61
CA TYR A 88 -0.05 3.18 10.38
C TYR A 88 1.34 3.78 10.56
N VAL A 89 2.06 3.84 9.46
CA VAL A 89 3.28 4.62 9.31
C VAL A 89 3.22 5.44 8.02
N THR A 90 3.91 6.56 8.01
CA THR A 90 4.14 7.36 6.81
C THR A 90 5.50 7.00 6.24
N ILE A 91 5.55 6.64 4.96
CA ILE A 91 6.78 6.34 4.24
C ILE A 91 7.02 7.43 3.21
N LEU A 92 8.21 8.00 3.22
CA LEU A 92 8.67 8.94 2.22
C LEU A 92 9.58 8.22 1.24
N TYR A 93 9.20 8.21 -0.03
CA TYR A 93 10.03 7.73 -1.12
C TYR A 93 10.62 8.92 -1.86
N GLU A 94 11.94 8.90 -2.02
CA GLU A 94 12.64 9.90 -2.80
C GLU A 94 13.47 9.20 -3.87
N ASN A 95 13.40 9.73 -5.08
CA ASN A 95 14.35 9.47 -6.13
C ASN A 95 14.91 10.82 -6.61
N ASP A 96 15.81 10.83 -7.58
CA ASP A 96 16.48 12.06 -8.03
C ASP A 96 15.52 13.14 -8.54
N LYS A 97 14.33 12.76 -8.97
CA LYS A 97 13.35 13.66 -9.61
C LYS A 97 12.05 13.82 -8.82
N ASP A 98 11.61 12.77 -8.14
CA ASP A 98 10.27 12.69 -7.57
C ASP A 98 10.29 12.40 -6.06
N THR A 99 9.27 12.88 -5.38
CA THR A 99 8.98 12.58 -3.98
C THR A 99 7.58 12.04 -3.86
N ALA A 100 7.42 10.88 -3.21
CA ALA A 100 6.12 10.30 -2.94
C ALA A 100 5.93 10.03 -1.45
N VAL A 101 4.72 10.25 -0.96
CA VAL A 101 4.30 9.94 0.41
C VAL A 101 3.32 8.79 0.38
N LYS A 102 3.61 7.72 1.12
CA LYS A 102 2.73 6.56 1.27
C LYS A 102 2.28 6.42 2.72
N LEU A 103 0.98 6.31 2.93
CA LEU A 103 0.42 5.87 4.19
C LEU A 103 0.38 4.35 4.18
N TYR A 104 1.11 3.71 5.07
CA TYR A 104 1.24 2.26 5.09
C TYR A 104 0.65 1.69 6.37
N CYS A 105 -0.36 0.83 6.21
CA CYS A 105 -0.95 0.10 7.32
C CYS A 105 -0.05 -1.09 7.65
N VAL A 106 0.56 -1.05 8.82
CA VAL A 106 1.40 -2.14 9.35
C VAL A 106 0.55 -3.13 10.12
N ASP A 107 -0.45 -2.62 10.84
CA ASP A 107 -1.37 -3.41 11.65
C ASP A 107 -2.83 -2.99 11.36
N PRO A 108 -3.58 -3.80 10.61
CA PRO A 108 -4.98 -3.53 10.28
C PRO A 108 -5.98 -3.97 11.36
N SER A 109 -5.52 -4.62 12.44
CA SER A 109 -6.37 -5.33 13.40
C SER A 109 -7.49 -4.46 13.99
N GLN A 110 -7.18 -3.23 14.37
CA GLN A 110 -8.17 -2.31 14.97
C GLN A 110 -9.25 -1.90 13.96
N ILE A 111 -8.86 -1.62 12.71
CA ILE A 111 -9.80 -1.23 11.66
C ILE A 111 -10.72 -2.40 11.32
N ILE A 112 -10.17 -3.60 11.21
CA ILE A 112 -10.93 -4.81 10.95
C ILE A 112 -11.89 -5.05 12.12
N LYS A 113 -11.42 -4.98 13.37
CA LYS A 113 -12.25 -5.15 14.58
C LYS A 113 -13.45 -4.21 14.61
N GLU A 114 -13.24 -2.93 14.27
CA GLU A 114 -14.34 -1.95 14.21
C GLU A 114 -15.35 -2.29 13.10
N ASN A 115 -14.89 -2.74 11.93
CA ASN A 115 -15.76 -3.14 10.84
C ASN A 115 -16.54 -4.43 11.16
N LEU A 116 -15.93 -5.37 11.87
CA LEU A 116 -16.57 -6.62 12.29
C LEU A 116 -17.78 -6.40 13.20
N LYS A 117 -17.84 -5.31 13.95
CA LYS A 117 -19.02 -4.95 14.76
C LYS A 117 -20.31 -4.81 13.93
N ARG A 118 -20.17 -4.61 12.62
CA ARG A 118 -21.30 -4.48 11.68
C ARG A 118 -21.59 -5.78 10.92
N CYS A 119 -20.79 -6.82 11.15
CA CYS A 119 -20.91 -8.11 10.47
C CYS A 119 -21.55 -9.15 11.39
N ILE A 120 -22.32 -10.06 10.81
CA ILE A 120 -22.87 -11.22 11.55
C ILE A 120 -21.79 -12.28 11.74
N ALA A 121 -20.92 -12.47 10.74
CA ALA A 121 -19.83 -13.43 10.75
C ALA A 121 -18.72 -13.00 9.79
N LEU A 122 -17.51 -13.48 10.05
CA LEU A 122 -16.35 -13.39 9.15
C LEU A 122 -15.85 -14.80 8.89
N VAL A 123 -15.64 -15.14 7.61
CA VAL A 123 -14.94 -16.36 7.20
C VAL A 123 -13.71 -15.95 6.42
N ALA A 124 -12.53 -16.24 6.96
CA ALA A 124 -11.25 -16.04 6.27
C ALA A 124 -10.67 -17.40 5.87
N PHE A 125 -10.17 -17.51 4.64
CA PHE A 125 -9.55 -18.74 4.17
C PHE A 125 -8.34 -18.45 3.29
N SER A 126 -7.32 -19.27 3.42
CA SER A 126 -6.11 -19.24 2.59
C SER A 126 -5.39 -20.59 2.73
N ALA A 127 -4.53 -20.92 1.78
CA ALA A 127 -3.64 -22.07 1.91
C ALA A 127 -2.55 -21.89 2.99
N THR A 128 -2.34 -20.69 3.52
CA THR A 128 -1.17 -20.32 4.33
C THR A 128 -1.51 -19.51 5.58
N LEU A 129 -2.65 -19.77 6.24
CA LEU A 129 -3.01 -19.11 7.51
C LEU A 129 -2.27 -19.73 8.71
N ILE A 130 -0.96 -19.85 8.62
CA ILE A 130 -0.09 -20.40 9.68
C ILE A 130 1.00 -19.34 10.02
N PRO A 131 1.18 -19.01 11.32
CA PRO A 131 0.47 -19.52 12.51
C PRO A 131 -0.93 -18.89 12.67
N ALA A 132 -1.88 -19.67 13.15
CA ALA A 132 -3.28 -19.25 13.33
C ALA A 132 -3.41 -18.02 14.25
N SER A 133 -2.69 -17.98 15.36
CA SER A 133 -2.72 -16.88 16.34
C SER A 133 -2.41 -15.54 15.70
N TYR A 134 -1.40 -15.47 14.82
CA TYR A 134 -1.04 -14.25 14.11
C TYR A 134 -2.19 -13.74 13.23
N TYR A 135 -2.80 -14.64 12.46
CA TYR A 135 -3.90 -14.25 11.57
C TYR A 135 -5.17 -13.87 12.32
N ILE A 136 -5.48 -14.57 13.41
CA ILE A 136 -6.62 -14.21 14.28
C ILE A 136 -6.41 -12.79 14.84
N GLU A 137 -5.21 -12.47 15.31
CA GLU A 137 -4.87 -11.15 15.83
C GLU A 137 -4.99 -10.09 14.73
N MET A 138 -4.38 -10.31 13.57
CA MET A 138 -4.43 -9.39 12.41
C MET A 138 -5.86 -9.18 11.88
N MET A 139 -6.74 -10.18 12.03
CA MET A 139 -8.16 -10.11 11.64
C MET A 139 -9.06 -9.54 12.74
N GLY A 140 -8.49 -8.85 13.74
CA GLY A 140 -9.23 -8.12 14.77
C GLY A 140 -9.29 -8.78 16.14
N GLY A 141 -8.57 -9.89 16.37
CA GLY A 141 -8.42 -10.51 17.68
C GLY A 141 -9.75 -11.04 18.23
N VAL A 142 -10.54 -11.74 17.42
CA VAL A 142 -11.85 -12.28 17.83
C VAL A 142 -11.65 -13.43 18.79
N GLU A 143 -12.17 -13.32 20.04
CA GLU A 143 -12.01 -14.31 21.10
C GLU A 143 -12.64 -15.66 20.73
N ASP A 144 -13.75 -15.65 20.00
CA ASP A 144 -14.50 -16.84 19.57
C ASP A 144 -14.05 -17.40 18.22
N ALA A 145 -12.86 -17.00 17.73
CA ALA A 145 -12.38 -17.44 16.43
C ALA A 145 -12.17 -18.97 16.40
N VAL A 146 -12.83 -19.63 15.47
CA VAL A 146 -12.65 -21.06 15.21
C VAL A 146 -11.65 -21.22 14.06
N TYR A 147 -10.59 -21.97 14.32
CA TYR A 147 -9.60 -22.30 13.31
C TYR A 147 -9.79 -23.73 12.80
N LEU A 148 -9.92 -23.87 11.49
CA LEU A 148 -10.03 -25.16 10.82
C LEU A 148 -8.84 -25.34 9.87
N MET A 149 -8.10 -26.42 10.03
CA MET A 149 -7.04 -26.83 9.11
C MET A 149 -7.49 -28.09 8.38
N LEU A 150 -7.54 -28.01 7.06
CA LEU A 150 -7.85 -29.14 6.19
C LEU A 150 -6.55 -29.72 5.65
N ASP A 151 -6.49 -31.05 5.62
CA ASP A 151 -5.37 -31.73 4.99
C ASP A 151 -5.34 -31.50 3.47
N SER A 152 -4.13 -31.61 2.91
CA SER A 152 -3.95 -31.53 1.47
C SER A 152 -4.73 -32.65 0.77
N PRO A 153 -5.53 -32.35 -0.27
CA PRO A 153 -6.17 -33.38 -1.08
C PRO A 153 -5.17 -34.15 -1.99
N PHE A 154 -3.92 -33.66 -2.06
CA PHE A 154 -2.89 -34.28 -2.88
C PHE A 154 -2.08 -35.29 -2.06
N PRO A 155 -1.86 -36.53 -2.59
CA PRO A 155 -1.04 -37.53 -1.93
C PRO A 155 0.39 -37.03 -1.70
N ARG A 156 0.93 -37.27 -0.49
CA ARG A 156 2.28 -36.79 -0.11
C ARG A 156 3.39 -37.44 -0.92
N GLU A 157 3.19 -38.67 -1.40
CA GLU A 157 4.10 -39.41 -2.28
C GLU A 157 4.31 -38.74 -3.65
N ASN A 158 3.40 -37.84 -4.04
CA ASN A 158 3.53 -37.06 -5.28
C ASN A 158 4.32 -35.76 -5.09
N LEU A 159 4.77 -35.46 -3.86
CA LEU A 159 5.53 -34.27 -3.53
C LEU A 159 7.02 -34.59 -3.36
N LEU A 160 7.84 -34.13 -4.29
CA LEU A 160 9.29 -34.11 -4.15
C LEU A 160 9.74 -32.73 -3.65
N VAL A 161 10.39 -32.70 -2.47
CA VAL A 161 11.00 -31.48 -1.92
C VAL A 161 12.51 -31.59 -1.96
N MET A 162 13.13 -30.69 -2.70
CA MET A 162 14.60 -30.58 -2.77
C MET A 162 15.07 -29.26 -2.15
N VAL A 163 16.14 -29.29 -1.37
CA VAL A 163 16.74 -28.12 -0.75
C VAL A 163 18.15 -27.90 -1.27
N ASP A 164 18.37 -26.86 -2.04
CA ASP A 164 19.67 -26.44 -2.49
C ASP A 164 20.19 -25.26 -1.64
N ARG A 165 21.34 -25.43 -1.01
CA ARG A 165 21.99 -24.40 -0.17
C ARG A 165 23.02 -23.57 -0.91
N SER A 166 23.32 -23.90 -2.16
CA SER A 166 24.37 -23.24 -2.95
C SER A 166 23.90 -21.95 -3.63
N VAL A 167 22.58 -21.75 -3.74
CA VAL A 167 21.99 -20.58 -4.39
C VAL A 167 21.37 -19.66 -3.36
N SER A 168 21.78 -18.38 -3.35
CA SER A 168 21.21 -17.37 -2.48
C SER A 168 19.94 -16.78 -3.10
N THR A 169 18.84 -16.79 -2.36
CA THR A 169 17.55 -16.17 -2.75
C THR A 169 17.42 -14.71 -2.26
N ARG A 170 18.46 -14.17 -1.59
CA ARG A 170 18.43 -12.77 -1.14
C ARG A 170 18.32 -11.82 -2.33
N TYR A 171 17.48 -10.79 -2.19
CA TYR A 171 17.20 -9.82 -3.26
C TYR A 171 18.50 -9.23 -3.87
N ALA A 172 19.45 -8.83 -3.04
CA ALA A 172 20.74 -8.27 -3.46
C ALA A 172 21.64 -9.24 -4.29
N HIS A 173 21.36 -10.55 -4.24
CA HIS A 173 22.13 -11.59 -4.94
C HIS A 173 21.36 -12.24 -6.10
N ARG A 174 20.12 -11.81 -6.35
CA ARG A 174 19.18 -12.46 -7.27
C ARG A 174 19.73 -12.59 -8.68
N ASP A 175 20.25 -11.49 -9.23
CA ASP A 175 20.75 -11.47 -10.61
C ASP A 175 22.00 -12.35 -10.79
N LYS A 176 22.89 -12.36 -9.78
CA LYS A 176 24.11 -13.19 -9.79
C LYS A 176 23.79 -14.69 -9.67
N GLY A 177 22.71 -15.03 -8.96
CA GLY A 177 22.29 -16.41 -8.72
C GLY A 177 21.42 -17.01 -9.85
N ALA A 178 20.82 -16.20 -10.72
CA ALA A 178 19.82 -16.63 -11.70
C ALA A 178 20.31 -17.74 -12.64
N LYS A 179 21.53 -17.60 -13.18
CA LYS A 179 22.11 -18.61 -14.06
C LYS A 179 22.36 -19.96 -13.38
N SER A 180 22.91 -19.91 -12.16
CA SER A 180 23.17 -21.12 -11.35
C SER A 180 21.85 -21.82 -10.99
N LEU A 181 20.83 -21.05 -10.61
CA LEU A 181 19.49 -21.57 -10.31
C LEU A 181 18.86 -22.26 -11.55
N ALA A 182 18.95 -21.64 -12.72
CA ALA A 182 18.43 -22.20 -13.96
C ALA A 182 19.09 -23.54 -14.33
N ILE A 183 20.41 -23.66 -14.17
CA ILE A 183 21.14 -24.92 -14.41
C ILE A 183 20.63 -26.01 -13.47
N LYS A 184 20.48 -25.71 -12.16
CA LYS A 184 20.03 -26.69 -11.17
C LYS A 184 18.60 -27.15 -11.39
N ILE A 185 17.70 -26.24 -11.81
CA ILE A 185 16.33 -26.59 -12.20
C ILE A 185 16.38 -27.53 -13.41
N TYR A 186 17.21 -27.22 -14.40
CA TYR A 186 17.35 -28.06 -15.59
C TYR A 186 17.87 -29.48 -15.25
N GLU A 187 18.94 -29.56 -14.42
CA GLU A 187 19.48 -30.86 -13.96
C GLU A 187 18.40 -31.66 -13.21
N ALA A 188 17.67 -31.05 -12.29
CA ALA A 188 16.60 -31.72 -11.53
C ALA A 188 15.45 -32.25 -12.41
N ILE A 189 15.18 -31.64 -13.56
CA ILE A 189 14.17 -32.09 -14.50
C ILE A 189 14.67 -33.25 -15.39
N GLN A 190 15.99 -33.30 -15.68
CA GLN A 190 16.57 -34.34 -16.53
C GLN A 190 16.73 -35.68 -15.81
N GLU A 191 16.83 -35.69 -14.47
CA GLU A 191 16.94 -36.91 -13.65
C GLU A 191 15.60 -37.66 -13.46
N LYS A 192 14.54 -37.24 -14.15
CA LYS A 192 13.27 -37.96 -14.29
C LYS A 192 13.28 -38.84 -15.56
#